data_8ff46b6bd1d796a0d8244fe15ab786f8
#
_entry.id   8ff46b6bd1d796a0d8244fe15ab786f8
#
_cell.length_a   1.000
_cell.length_b   1.000
_cell.length_c   1.000
_cell.angle_alpha   90.00
_cell.angle_beta   90.00
_cell.angle_gamma   90.00
#
_symmetry.space_group_name_H-M   'P 1'
#
loop_
_entity.id
_entity.type
_entity.pdbx_description
1 polymer ?
#
loop_
_entity_poly.entity_id
_entity_poly.type
_entity_poly.pdbx_seq_one_letter_code
_entity_poly.pdbx_strand_id
1 'polypeptide(L)'
;MTFEETKAMIEETVLPVAYDHFAEGESPDPPFICFLFPGSDNLFADDAVFQKIDELSIELYTDRKDPEMETRIEGILAAHELPFEKSEVWIADERMYEVLYQTQIIGG
;
A
#
# COMPACT_ATOMS: atom_id res chain seq x y z
N MET A 1 4.19 12.59 5.92
CA MET A 1 3.18 11.61 6.40
C MET A 1 3.90 10.57 7.26
N THR A 2 3.42 10.35 8.47
CA THR A 2 4.00 9.38 9.39
C THR A 2 3.47 7.96 9.09
N PHE A 3 4.03 6.96 9.78
CA PHE A 3 3.52 5.59 9.70
C PHE A 3 2.04 5.54 10.11
N GLU A 4 1.69 6.17 11.22
CA GLU A 4 0.32 6.18 11.72
C GLU A 4 -0.64 6.89 10.76
N GLU A 5 -0.20 7.99 10.17
CA GLU A 5 -0.99 8.70 9.16
C GLU A 5 -1.19 7.87 7.90
N THR A 6 -0.14 7.15 7.47
CA THR A 6 -0.23 6.25 6.31
C THR A 6 -1.21 5.11 6.60
N LYS A 7 -1.11 4.50 7.76
CA LYS A 7 -2.02 3.44 8.16
C LYS A 7 -3.47 3.95 8.21
N ALA A 8 -3.69 5.12 8.79
CA ALA A 8 -5.02 5.72 8.87
C ALA A 8 -5.60 6.00 7.48
N MET A 9 -4.77 6.46 6.55
CA MET A 9 -5.18 6.66 5.16
C MET A 9 -5.68 5.36 4.54
N ILE A 10 -4.92 4.27 4.71
CA ILE A 10 -5.28 2.97 4.14
C ILE A 10 -6.53 2.42 4.82
N GLU A 11 -6.70 2.66 6.12
CA GLU A 11 -7.89 2.25 6.86
C GLU A 11 -9.17 2.94 6.39
N GLU A 12 -9.07 4.02 5.61
CA GLU A 12 -10.24 4.64 4.97
C GLU A 12 -10.98 3.68 4.04
N THR A 13 -10.32 2.61 3.59
CA THR A 13 -10.96 1.57 2.78
C THR A 13 -11.97 0.75 3.56
N VAL A 14 -11.89 0.77 4.88
CA VAL A 14 -12.69 -0.05 5.83
C VAL A 14 -12.40 -1.55 5.70
N LEU A 15 -11.34 -1.93 5.00
CA LEU A 15 -10.89 -3.32 4.90
C LEU A 15 -9.95 -3.66 6.05
N PRO A 16 -9.77 -4.95 6.38
CA PRO A 16 -8.69 -5.37 7.28
C PRO A 16 -7.33 -4.96 6.70
N VAL A 17 -6.47 -4.39 7.54
CA VAL A 17 -5.18 -3.86 7.13
C VAL A 17 -4.09 -4.40 8.06
N ALA A 18 -2.97 -4.84 7.50
CA ALA A 18 -1.80 -5.22 8.27
C ALA A 18 -0.54 -4.65 7.62
N TYR A 19 0.48 -4.41 8.43
CA TYR A 19 1.79 -4.06 7.92
C TYR A 19 2.51 -5.33 7.46
N ASP A 20 2.92 -5.36 6.20
CA ASP A 20 3.64 -6.44 5.54
C ASP A 20 2.82 -7.73 5.42
N HIS A 21 2.33 -8.26 6.53
CA HIS A 21 1.55 -9.52 6.52
C HIS A 21 0.68 -9.62 7.78
N PHE A 22 -0.33 -10.50 7.72
CA PHE A 22 -1.07 -10.88 8.91
C PHE A 22 -0.31 -11.98 9.65
N ALA A 23 -0.47 -12.05 10.96
CA ALA A 23 0.12 -13.13 11.74
C ALA A 23 -0.41 -14.49 11.24
N GLU A 24 0.40 -15.52 11.39
CA GLU A 24 0.01 -16.87 10.96
C GLU A 24 -1.31 -17.28 11.62
N GLY A 25 -2.25 -17.76 10.80
CA GLY A 25 -3.58 -18.15 11.25
C GLY A 25 -4.55 -16.98 11.49
N GLU A 26 -4.12 -15.72 11.32
CA GLU A 26 -4.95 -14.56 11.54
C GLU A 26 -5.35 -13.83 10.27
N SER A 27 -4.96 -14.34 9.09
CA SER A 27 -5.32 -13.74 7.83
C SER A 27 -6.84 -13.80 7.63
N PRO A 28 -7.50 -12.65 7.42
CA PRO A 28 -8.95 -12.64 7.17
C PRO A 28 -9.26 -13.16 5.77
N ASP A 29 -10.55 -13.39 5.51
CA ASP A 29 -11.00 -13.66 4.16
C ASP A 29 -10.80 -12.42 3.28
N PRO A 30 -10.48 -12.60 1.98
CA PRO A 30 -10.42 -11.45 1.08
C PRO A 30 -11.77 -10.74 0.97
N PRO A 31 -11.81 -9.41 0.73
CA PRO A 31 -10.65 -8.56 0.47
C PRO A 31 -9.94 -8.08 1.74
N PHE A 32 -8.62 -7.92 1.64
CA PHE A 32 -7.82 -7.30 2.70
C PHE A 32 -6.60 -6.60 2.10
N ILE A 33 -5.94 -5.79 2.92
CA ILE A 33 -4.79 -5.01 2.47
C ILE A 33 -3.59 -5.25 3.37
N CYS A 34 -2.42 -5.40 2.74
CA CYS A 34 -1.14 -5.31 3.43
C CYS A 34 -0.39 -4.11 2.86
N PHE A 35 0.37 -3.41 3.70
CA PHE A 35 1.21 -2.32 3.22
C PHE A 35 2.58 -2.41 3.87
N LEU A 36 3.58 -1.88 3.17
CA LEU A 36 4.95 -1.88 3.69
C LEU A 36 5.75 -0.74 3.09
N PHE A 37 6.82 -0.38 3.79
CA PHE A 37 7.82 0.57 3.30
C PHE A 37 9.06 -0.24 2.89
N PRO A 38 9.15 -0.66 1.60
CA PRO A 38 10.22 -1.57 1.17
C PRO A 38 11.59 -0.93 1.07
N GLY A 39 11.64 0.40 1.02
CA GLY A 39 12.90 1.11 0.89
C GLY A 39 12.72 2.61 0.90
N SER A 40 13.77 3.33 0.60
CA SER A 40 13.75 4.78 0.52
C SER A 40 14.44 5.26 -0.76
N ASP A 41 14.10 6.47 -1.18
CA ASP A 41 14.68 7.13 -2.35
C ASP A 41 15.00 8.57 -1.97
N ASN A 42 15.80 8.72 -0.91
CA ASN A 42 16.11 10.01 -0.33
C ASN A 42 16.91 10.91 -1.27
N LEU A 43 16.63 12.21 -1.21
CA LEU A 43 17.46 13.20 -1.87
C LEU A 43 18.59 13.60 -0.93
N PHE A 44 19.81 13.66 -1.46
CA PHE A 44 21.00 14.01 -0.70
C PHE A 44 21.54 15.38 -1.12
N ALA A 45 22.10 16.09 -0.15
CA ALA A 45 22.85 17.32 -0.38
C ALA A 45 24.02 17.34 0.61
N ASP A 46 25.23 17.62 0.10
CA ASP A 46 26.45 17.71 0.94
C ASP A 46 26.64 16.53 1.89
N ASP A 47 26.48 15.31 1.36
CA ASP A 47 26.63 14.03 2.08
C ASP A 47 25.62 13.84 3.24
N ALA A 48 24.53 14.58 3.21
CA ALA A 48 23.45 14.46 4.19
C ALA A 48 22.11 14.22 3.49
N VAL A 49 21.15 13.65 4.20
CA VAL A 49 19.79 13.51 3.68
C VAL A 49 19.14 14.89 3.68
N PHE A 50 18.90 15.43 2.48
CA PHE A 50 18.21 16.72 2.28
C PHE A 50 16.70 16.56 2.39
N GLN A 51 16.18 15.52 1.77
CA GLN A 51 14.74 15.23 1.76
C GLN A 51 14.55 13.74 1.95
N LYS A 52 13.81 13.36 2.99
CA LYS A 52 13.48 11.97 3.24
C LYS A 52 12.29 11.57 2.38
N ILE A 53 12.46 10.51 1.61
CA ILE A 53 11.41 9.94 0.75
C ILE A 53 11.35 8.45 1.00
N ASP A 54 10.22 7.98 1.50
CA ASP A 54 10.00 6.55 1.74
C ASP A 54 9.14 5.97 0.62
N GLU A 55 9.56 4.84 0.10
CA GLU A 55 8.71 4.08 -0.82
C GLU A 55 7.59 3.42 -0.03
N LEU A 56 6.40 3.39 -0.61
CA LEU A 56 5.23 2.75 -0.01
C LEU A 56 4.62 1.78 -1.00
N SER A 57 4.43 0.55 -0.57
CA SER A 57 3.71 -0.47 -1.33
C SER A 57 2.40 -0.79 -0.62
N ILE A 58 1.30 -0.76 -1.36
CA ILE A 58 -0.03 -1.13 -0.87
C ILE A 58 -0.51 -2.30 -1.69
N GLU A 59 -0.78 -3.43 -1.03
CA GLU A 59 -1.16 -4.69 -1.67
C GLU A 59 -2.61 -5.01 -1.35
N LEU A 60 -3.47 -4.94 -2.35
CA LEU A 60 -4.87 -5.33 -2.23
C LEU A 60 -5.01 -6.79 -2.65
N TYR A 61 -5.54 -7.63 -1.77
CA TYR A 61 -5.80 -9.04 -2.05
C TYR A 61 -7.29 -9.27 -2.19
N THR A 62 -7.70 -9.87 -3.31
CA THR A 62 -9.09 -10.19 -3.58
C THR A 62 -9.19 -11.61 -4.16
N ASP A 63 -10.28 -12.31 -3.88
CA ASP A 63 -10.50 -13.65 -4.42
C ASP A 63 -11.04 -13.62 -5.86
N ARG A 64 -11.53 -12.45 -6.29
CA ARG A 64 -11.94 -12.20 -7.67
C ARG A 64 -11.61 -10.75 -8.03
N LYS A 65 -11.55 -10.47 -9.33
CA LYS A 65 -11.30 -9.11 -9.82
C LYS A 65 -12.36 -8.16 -9.25
N ASP A 66 -11.90 -7.09 -8.56
CA ASP A 66 -12.78 -6.15 -7.87
C ASP A 66 -12.47 -4.70 -8.27
N PRO A 67 -12.93 -4.25 -9.45
CA PRO A 67 -12.65 -2.90 -9.92
C PRO A 67 -13.19 -1.80 -9.01
N GLU A 68 -14.31 -2.04 -8.30
CA GLU A 68 -14.86 -1.05 -7.38
C GLU A 68 -13.93 -0.76 -6.21
N MET A 69 -13.34 -1.81 -5.64
CA MET A 69 -12.38 -1.66 -4.54
C MET A 69 -11.11 -0.98 -5.03
N GLU A 70 -10.64 -1.32 -6.23
CA GLU A 70 -9.48 -0.66 -6.83
C GLU A 70 -9.76 0.83 -7.00
N THR A 71 -10.93 1.19 -7.52
CA THR A 71 -11.33 2.59 -7.68
C THR A 71 -11.35 3.32 -6.34
N ARG A 72 -11.83 2.65 -5.28
CA ARG A 72 -11.85 3.24 -3.94
C ARG A 72 -10.44 3.57 -3.44
N ILE A 73 -9.50 2.62 -3.57
CA ILE A 73 -8.11 2.83 -3.16
C ILE A 73 -7.49 3.96 -3.98
N GLU A 74 -7.69 3.95 -5.29
CA GLU A 74 -7.15 4.97 -6.18
C GLU A 74 -7.70 6.35 -5.85
N GLY A 75 -8.97 6.44 -5.48
CA GLY A 75 -9.59 7.69 -5.03
C GLY A 75 -8.99 8.20 -3.71
N ILE A 76 -8.70 7.31 -2.77
CA ILE A 76 -8.04 7.67 -1.52
C ILE A 76 -6.64 8.20 -1.78
N LEU A 77 -5.86 7.52 -2.63
CA LEU A 77 -4.52 7.97 -2.99
C LEU A 77 -4.56 9.34 -3.67
N ALA A 78 -5.50 9.55 -4.57
CA ALA A 78 -5.67 10.84 -5.24
C ALA A 78 -6.04 11.95 -4.25
N ALA A 79 -6.92 11.66 -3.29
CA ALA A 79 -7.32 12.63 -2.28
C ALA A 79 -6.15 13.04 -1.38
N HIS A 80 -5.19 12.15 -1.17
CA HIS A 80 -3.97 12.43 -0.42
C HIS A 80 -2.81 12.91 -1.31
N GLU A 81 -3.09 13.19 -2.57
CA GLU A 81 -2.12 13.71 -3.54
C GLU A 81 -0.92 12.77 -3.73
N LEU A 82 -1.17 11.47 -3.75
CA LEU A 82 -0.14 10.45 -3.94
C LEU A 82 -0.27 9.81 -5.32
N PRO A 83 0.57 10.21 -6.28
CA PRO A 83 0.63 9.52 -7.57
C PRO A 83 1.20 8.11 -7.37
N PHE A 84 0.72 7.15 -8.17
CA PHE A 84 1.08 5.75 -7.97
C PHE A 84 1.32 5.03 -9.30
N GLU A 85 2.08 3.95 -9.21
CA GLU A 85 2.17 2.93 -10.25
C GLU A 85 1.35 1.73 -9.79
N LYS A 86 0.69 1.06 -10.73
CA LYS A 86 -0.21 -0.05 -10.44
C LYS A 86 0.20 -1.29 -11.23
N SER A 87 0.22 -2.44 -10.57
CA SER A 87 0.42 -3.73 -11.22
C SER A 87 -0.49 -4.78 -10.58
N GLU A 88 -0.65 -5.91 -11.26
CA GLU A 88 -1.55 -6.96 -10.80
C GLU A 88 -0.95 -8.32 -11.11
N VAL A 89 -1.13 -9.27 -10.20
CA VAL A 89 -0.73 -10.65 -10.39
C VAL A 89 -1.79 -11.59 -9.81
N TRP A 90 -1.99 -12.73 -10.48
CA TRP A 90 -2.81 -13.81 -9.95
C TRP A 90 -1.91 -14.78 -9.19
N ILE A 91 -2.18 -15.00 -7.91
CA ILE A 91 -1.43 -15.93 -7.06
C ILE A 91 -2.17 -17.27 -7.06
N ALA A 92 -1.73 -18.17 -7.94
CA ALA A 92 -2.43 -19.43 -8.17
C ALA A 92 -2.55 -20.31 -6.93
N ASP A 93 -1.49 -20.39 -6.12
CA ASP A 93 -1.47 -21.23 -4.92
C ASP A 93 -2.46 -20.78 -3.87
N GLU A 94 -2.77 -19.48 -3.83
CA GLU A 94 -3.69 -18.90 -2.86
C GLU A 94 -5.05 -18.54 -3.47
N ARG A 95 -5.17 -18.66 -4.79
CA ARG A 95 -6.38 -18.36 -5.55
C ARG A 95 -6.88 -16.94 -5.28
N MET A 96 -5.94 -15.99 -5.32
CA MET A 96 -6.20 -14.57 -5.09
C MET A 96 -5.48 -13.72 -6.11
N TYR A 97 -6.07 -12.56 -6.40
CA TYR A 97 -5.38 -11.47 -7.08
C TYR A 97 -4.65 -10.62 -6.05
N GLU A 98 -3.45 -10.17 -6.41
CA GLU A 98 -2.75 -9.10 -5.71
C GLU A 98 -2.67 -7.91 -6.64
N VAL A 99 -3.29 -6.79 -6.24
CA VAL A 99 -3.15 -5.51 -6.94
C VAL A 99 -2.19 -4.68 -6.12
N LEU A 100 -1.05 -4.34 -6.71
CA LEU A 100 0.02 -3.60 -6.05
C LEU A 100 0.00 -2.14 -6.48
N TYR A 101 -0.07 -1.25 -5.51
CA TYR A 101 0.09 0.19 -5.71
C TYR A 101 1.42 0.62 -5.09
N GLN A 102 2.25 1.26 -5.91
CA GLN A 102 3.55 1.76 -5.44
C GLN A 102 3.55 3.28 -5.54
N THR A 103 3.89 3.93 -4.44
CA THR A 103 3.96 5.37 -4.35
C THR A 103 5.13 5.77 -3.45
N GLN A 104 5.26 7.06 -3.17
CA GLN A 104 6.30 7.60 -2.31
C GLN A 104 5.68 8.56 -1.29
N ILE A 105 6.19 8.48 -0.07
CA ILE A 105 5.79 9.35 1.04
C ILE A 105 6.96 10.29 1.33
N ILE A 106 6.71 11.59 1.27
CA ILE A 106 7.73 12.61 1.50
C ILE A 106 7.67 13.08 2.95
N GLY A 107 8.84 13.19 3.58
CA GLY A 107 8.98 13.76 4.90
C GLY A 107 8.54 12.85 6.05
N GLY A 108 8.45 11.56 5.83
CA GLY A 108 7.99 10.51 6.76
C GLY A 108 8.14 10.69 8.27
#